data_bf4ade91268e9dde50f8e5ad4724a2a9
#
_entry.id   bf4ade91268e9dde50f8e5ad4724a2a9
#
_cell.length_a   1.000
_cell.length_b   1.000
_cell.length_c   1.000
_cell.angle_alpha   90.00
_cell.angle_beta   90.00
_cell.angle_gamma   90.00
#
_symmetry.space_group_name_H-M   'P 1'
#
loop_
_entity.id
_entity.type
_entity.pdbx_description
1 polymer ?
#
loop_
_entity_poly.entity_id
_entity_poly.type
_entity_poly.pdbx_seq_one_letter_code
_entity_poly.pdbx_strand_id
1 'polypeptide(L)'
;MLLSNGERLFAWPLSRHIITAGWTYNDGSAHNAIDLRASVGKAVYAAESGTVNWVQNWDGHTKTGNQSYGNLIRIKHDDYDGEPLETYYAHLSTMCVKNGDRVREGQLIGYSGDTGNVFGAHLHFEVRLGGVRVNPPNWLDSDFYCSTSQVSKHLGVYKSVSVPASTEKKQVITVKDITRGDYESLCETLVIMGKTCKVTFTIETEPLTQEESDKIYLKCSSLNLLNGNYSSRWEVS
;
A
#
# COMPACT_ATOMS: atom_id res chain seq x y z
N MET A 1 15.98 8.35 -3.07
CA MET A 1 16.27 9.59 -2.30
C MET A 1 17.48 9.37 -1.41
N LEU A 2 18.39 10.34 -1.30
CA LEU A 2 19.49 10.31 -0.33
C LEU A 2 19.10 11.18 0.87
N LEU A 3 19.23 10.66 2.08
CA LEU A 3 19.11 11.45 3.29
C LEU A 3 20.32 12.37 3.46
N SER A 4 20.17 13.40 4.30
CA SER A 4 21.26 14.37 4.60
C SER A 4 22.50 13.72 5.23
N ASN A 5 22.36 12.52 5.78
CA ASN A 5 23.45 11.70 6.33
C ASN A 5 24.07 10.73 5.29
N GLY A 6 23.62 10.78 4.04
CA GLY A 6 24.07 9.88 2.96
C GLY A 6 23.35 8.53 2.90
N GLU A 7 22.42 8.25 3.81
CA GLU A 7 21.60 7.03 3.74
C GLU A 7 20.59 7.11 2.59
N ARG A 8 20.40 6.00 1.91
CA ARG A 8 19.46 5.89 0.81
C ARG A 8 18.10 5.50 1.37
N LEU A 9 17.08 6.27 1.05
CA LEU A 9 15.70 6.00 1.42
C LEU A 9 14.88 5.75 0.15
N PHE A 10 14.17 4.64 0.11
CA PHE A 10 13.26 4.29 -0.97
C PHE A 10 11.89 4.94 -0.76
N ALA A 11 11.27 5.37 -1.85
CA ALA A 11 9.86 5.69 -1.86
C ALA A 11 9.02 4.42 -1.73
N TRP A 12 7.81 4.54 -1.13
CA TRP A 12 6.87 3.43 -1.06
C TRP A 12 6.38 3.04 -2.47
N PRO A 13 6.36 1.74 -2.79
CA PRO A 13 5.93 1.27 -4.10
C PRO A 13 4.40 1.32 -4.31
N LEU A 14 3.64 1.61 -3.26
CA LEU A 14 2.19 1.83 -3.28
C LEU A 14 1.85 3.13 -2.58
N SER A 15 0.74 3.74 -2.97
CA SER A 15 0.22 4.94 -2.29
C SER A 15 -0.27 4.67 -0.86
N ARG A 16 -0.47 3.40 -0.51
CA ARG A 16 -0.85 2.94 0.82
C ARG A 16 0.26 2.12 1.42
N HIS A 17 0.73 2.54 2.56
CA HIS A 17 1.84 1.93 3.26
C HIS A 17 1.35 0.96 4.35
N ILE A 18 0.56 -0.06 3.96
CA ILE A 18 -0.01 -1.04 4.90
C ILE A 18 0.68 -2.38 4.70
N ILE A 19 1.49 -2.79 5.66
CA ILE A 19 2.16 -4.08 5.68
C ILE A 19 1.20 -5.14 6.22
N THR A 20 0.98 -6.21 5.45
CA THR A 20 0.14 -7.36 5.82
C THR A 20 0.95 -8.59 6.21
N ALA A 21 2.18 -8.72 5.71
CA ALA A 21 3.17 -9.67 6.19
C ALA A 21 4.54 -9.00 6.27
N GLY A 22 5.28 -9.25 7.34
CA GLY A 22 6.59 -8.67 7.60
C GLY A 22 7.74 -9.56 7.12
N TRP A 23 8.97 -9.22 7.54
CA TRP A 23 10.21 -9.94 7.23
C TRP A 23 10.15 -11.44 7.57
N THR A 24 9.40 -11.77 8.60
CA THR A 24 9.09 -13.14 9.02
C THR A 24 7.58 -13.28 9.05
N TYR A 25 7.04 -14.43 8.65
CA TYR A 25 5.63 -14.74 8.79
C TYR A 25 5.23 -14.92 10.26
N ASN A 26 3.93 -14.87 10.56
CA ASN A 26 3.41 -14.96 11.92
C ASN A 26 3.70 -16.31 12.61
N ASP A 27 3.95 -17.36 11.83
CA ASP A 27 4.38 -18.71 12.31
C ASP A 27 5.87 -18.81 12.56
N GLY A 28 6.64 -17.75 12.32
CA GLY A 28 8.09 -17.69 12.49
C GLY A 28 8.88 -18.14 11.27
N SER A 29 8.24 -18.58 10.19
CA SER A 29 8.95 -18.94 8.96
C SER A 29 9.48 -17.70 8.24
N ALA A 30 10.55 -17.88 7.47
CA ALA A 30 11.19 -16.79 6.73
C ALA A 30 10.31 -16.33 5.56
N HIS A 31 10.01 -15.04 5.51
CA HIS A 31 9.41 -14.37 4.37
C HIS A 31 10.47 -13.66 3.52
N ASN A 32 11.38 -12.96 4.20
CA ASN A 32 12.51 -12.22 3.61
C ASN A 32 12.05 -11.13 2.61
N ALA A 33 10.91 -10.53 2.88
CA ALA A 33 10.22 -9.51 2.11
C ALA A 33 9.21 -8.79 2.99
N ILE A 34 8.42 -7.92 2.40
CA ILE A 34 7.15 -7.46 2.96
C ILE A 34 6.03 -7.64 1.94
N ASP A 35 4.83 -7.96 2.44
CA ASP A 35 3.63 -7.90 1.64
C ASP A 35 2.86 -6.63 1.98
N LEU A 36 2.49 -5.90 0.94
CA LEU A 36 1.75 -4.65 1.04
C LEU A 36 0.31 -4.86 0.59
N ARG A 37 -0.63 -4.37 1.37
CA ARG A 37 -2.07 -4.48 1.06
C ARG A 37 -2.39 -3.79 -0.25
N ALA A 38 -2.87 -4.55 -1.21
CA ALA A 38 -3.36 -4.06 -2.47
C ALA A 38 -4.43 -5.01 -3.04
N SER A 39 -5.55 -4.48 -3.51
CA SER A 39 -6.43 -5.24 -4.40
C SER A 39 -5.85 -5.30 -5.80
N VAL A 40 -6.32 -6.21 -6.64
CA VAL A 40 -5.92 -6.27 -8.05
C VAL A 40 -6.12 -4.91 -8.72
N GLY A 41 -5.14 -4.48 -9.51
CA GLY A 41 -5.21 -3.26 -10.32
C GLY A 41 -4.80 -1.97 -9.60
N LYS A 42 -4.20 -2.03 -8.40
CA LYS A 42 -3.61 -0.83 -7.78
C LYS A 42 -2.28 -0.49 -8.44
N ALA A 43 -2.04 0.79 -8.70
CA ALA A 43 -0.81 1.29 -9.31
C ALA A 43 0.40 0.95 -8.43
N VAL A 44 1.45 0.43 -9.06
CA VAL A 44 2.73 0.09 -8.45
C VAL A 44 3.80 0.98 -9.04
N TYR A 45 4.59 1.61 -8.18
CA TYR A 45 5.59 2.59 -8.55
C TYR A 45 7.00 2.08 -8.24
N ALA A 46 7.98 2.55 -9.01
CA ALA A 46 9.38 2.29 -8.72
C ALA A 46 9.78 2.96 -7.40
N ALA A 47 10.34 2.20 -6.47
CA ALA A 47 10.75 2.71 -5.16
C ALA A 47 11.98 3.62 -5.25
N GLU A 48 12.79 3.49 -6.31
CA GLU A 48 13.94 4.33 -6.60
C GLU A 48 14.22 4.29 -8.10
N SER A 49 14.93 5.29 -8.59
CA SER A 49 15.39 5.37 -9.97
C SER A 49 16.35 4.20 -10.30
N GLY A 50 16.28 3.71 -11.51
CA GLY A 50 17.11 2.57 -11.90
C GLY A 50 16.85 2.08 -13.32
N THR A 51 17.31 0.86 -13.57
CA THR A 51 17.11 0.16 -14.84
C THR A 51 16.39 -1.16 -14.58
N VAL A 52 15.31 -1.39 -15.30
CA VAL A 52 14.59 -2.68 -15.26
C VAL A 52 15.52 -3.75 -15.81
N ASN A 53 16.03 -4.63 -14.95
CA ASN A 53 16.97 -5.68 -15.33
C ASN A 53 16.31 -7.05 -15.51
N TRP A 54 15.03 -7.18 -15.10
CA TRP A 54 14.27 -8.41 -15.32
C TRP A 54 12.77 -8.13 -15.32
N VAL A 55 12.08 -8.71 -16.31
CA VAL A 55 10.61 -8.80 -16.35
C VAL A 55 10.23 -10.25 -16.62
N GLN A 56 9.43 -10.82 -15.71
CA GLN A 56 8.93 -12.20 -15.83
C GLN A 56 7.42 -12.18 -16.01
N ASN A 57 6.95 -12.85 -17.07
CA ASN A 57 5.54 -13.19 -17.19
C ASN A 57 5.28 -14.53 -16.49
N TRP A 58 4.21 -14.59 -15.72
CA TRP A 58 3.75 -15.85 -15.16
C TRP A 58 3.12 -16.74 -16.22
N ASP A 59 3.38 -18.03 -16.13
CA ASP A 59 2.87 -19.03 -17.07
C ASP A 59 1.40 -19.40 -16.86
N GLY A 60 0.76 -18.79 -15.84
CA GLY A 60 -0.66 -18.97 -15.52
C GLY A 60 -0.97 -20.16 -14.59
N HIS A 61 0.00 -21.01 -14.24
CA HIS A 61 -0.25 -22.22 -13.45
C HIS A 61 0.83 -22.62 -12.46
N THR A 62 2.11 -22.37 -12.74
CA THR A 62 3.21 -22.80 -11.87
C THR A 62 3.34 -21.91 -10.63
N LYS A 63 3.39 -22.52 -9.45
CA LYS A 63 3.45 -21.83 -8.15
C LYS A 63 4.75 -22.11 -7.38
N THR A 64 5.78 -22.62 -8.05
CA THR A 64 7.07 -22.98 -7.44
C THR A 64 8.24 -22.36 -8.17
N GLY A 65 9.41 -22.33 -7.55
CA GLY A 65 10.60 -21.71 -8.11
C GLY A 65 10.39 -20.25 -8.46
N ASN A 66 10.95 -19.78 -9.54
CA ASN A 66 10.81 -18.38 -9.97
C ASN A 66 9.36 -18.03 -10.34
N GLN A 67 8.56 -18.96 -10.82
CA GLN A 67 7.17 -18.75 -11.16
C GLN A 67 6.28 -18.51 -9.92
N SER A 68 6.77 -18.82 -8.71
CA SER A 68 6.05 -18.48 -7.47
C SER A 68 5.85 -16.97 -7.30
N TYR A 69 6.71 -16.13 -7.86
CA TYR A 69 6.56 -14.67 -7.89
C TYR A 69 5.44 -14.19 -8.81
N GLY A 70 4.93 -15.06 -9.69
CA GLY A 70 3.96 -14.63 -10.71
C GLY A 70 4.60 -13.66 -11.71
N ASN A 71 3.86 -12.64 -12.10
CA ASN A 71 4.42 -11.52 -12.86
C ASN A 71 5.33 -10.70 -11.95
N LEU A 72 6.58 -10.51 -12.38
CA LEU A 72 7.63 -9.91 -11.59
C LEU A 72 8.39 -8.84 -12.39
N ILE A 73 8.61 -7.69 -11.77
CA ILE A 73 9.56 -6.68 -12.22
C ILE A 73 10.72 -6.63 -11.23
N ARG A 74 11.96 -6.57 -11.76
CA ARG A 74 13.15 -6.30 -10.98
C ARG A 74 13.81 -5.04 -11.52
N ILE A 75 14.23 -4.16 -10.60
CA ILE A 75 14.93 -2.92 -10.94
C ILE A 75 16.27 -2.95 -10.26
N LYS A 76 17.31 -2.76 -11.06
CA LYS A 76 18.67 -2.49 -10.58
C LYS A 76 18.83 -0.98 -10.40
N HIS A 77 19.22 -0.58 -9.20
CA HIS A 77 19.54 0.80 -8.82
C HIS A 77 21.06 1.04 -8.92
N ASP A 78 21.49 2.25 -8.60
CA ASP A 78 22.91 2.50 -8.36
C ASP A 78 23.39 1.67 -7.17
N ASP A 79 24.63 1.22 -7.23
CA ASP A 79 25.23 0.40 -6.18
C ASP A 79 25.22 1.17 -4.85
N TYR A 80 24.93 0.46 -3.77
CA TYR A 80 24.97 1.00 -2.42
C TYR A 80 26.14 0.40 -1.67
N ASP A 81 27.03 1.25 -1.20
CA ASP A 81 28.27 0.87 -0.49
C ASP A 81 29.15 -0.13 -1.30
N GLY A 82 29.14 0.05 -2.62
CA GLY A 82 29.86 -0.82 -3.57
C GLY A 82 29.16 -2.13 -3.92
N GLU A 83 28.00 -2.40 -3.34
CA GLU A 83 27.22 -3.62 -3.59
C GLU A 83 26.02 -3.34 -4.50
N PRO A 84 25.68 -4.25 -5.42
CA PRO A 84 24.50 -4.15 -6.26
C PRO A 84 23.22 -4.04 -5.43
N LEU A 85 22.40 -3.02 -5.71
CA LEU A 85 21.13 -2.79 -5.04
C LEU A 85 19.97 -3.02 -6.01
N GLU A 86 19.00 -3.86 -5.60
CA GLU A 86 17.85 -4.22 -6.42
C GLU A 86 16.55 -4.19 -5.62
N THR A 87 15.44 -3.90 -6.32
CA THR A 87 14.09 -4.07 -5.79
C THR A 87 13.27 -5.00 -6.68
N TYR A 88 12.38 -5.77 -6.03
CA TYR A 88 11.53 -6.77 -6.67
C TYR A 88 10.07 -6.45 -6.37
N TYR A 89 9.24 -6.50 -7.41
CA TYR A 89 7.81 -6.21 -7.37
C TYR A 89 7.06 -7.40 -7.96
N ALA A 90 6.47 -8.22 -7.11
CA ALA A 90 5.87 -9.49 -7.51
C ALA A 90 4.35 -9.52 -7.41
N HIS A 91 3.77 -10.60 -7.92
CA HIS A 91 2.34 -10.88 -7.97
C HIS A 91 1.53 -9.85 -8.79
N LEU A 92 2.18 -9.21 -9.77
CA LEU A 92 1.57 -8.15 -10.57
C LEU A 92 0.46 -8.72 -11.49
N SER A 93 -0.57 -7.92 -11.75
CA SER A 93 -1.56 -8.21 -12.78
C SER A 93 -1.10 -7.75 -14.16
N THR A 94 -0.39 -6.61 -14.19
CA THR A 94 0.09 -5.99 -15.42
C THR A 94 1.43 -5.33 -15.18
N MET A 95 2.32 -5.43 -16.15
CA MET A 95 3.62 -4.78 -16.16
C MET A 95 3.63 -3.71 -17.27
N CYS A 96 4.02 -2.48 -16.92
CA CYS A 96 4.03 -1.32 -17.81
C CYS A 96 5.42 -1.00 -18.35
N VAL A 97 6.42 -1.79 -17.97
CA VAL A 97 7.84 -1.63 -18.35
C VAL A 97 8.40 -2.93 -18.87
N LYS A 98 9.54 -2.86 -19.55
CA LYS A 98 10.28 -4.01 -20.13
C LYS A 98 11.74 -3.97 -19.75
N ASN A 99 12.45 -5.08 -19.94
CA ASN A 99 13.89 -5.16 -19.73
C ASN A 99 14.62 -4.05 -20.48
N GLY A 100 15.55 -3.39 -19.77
CA GLY A 100 16.35 -2.29 -20.28
C GLY A 100 15.73 -0.92 -20.12
N ASP A 101 14.46 -0.80 -19.76
CA ASP A 101 13.83 0.50 -19.52
C ASP A 101 14.48 1.18 -18.32
N ARG A 102 14.78 2.48 -18.46
CA ARG A 102 15.14 3.34 -17.34
C ARG A 102 13.89 3.89 -16.69
N VAL A 103 13.80 3.78 -15.39
CA VAL A 103 12.70 4.31 -14.58
C VAL A 103 13.20 5.33 -13.58
N ARG A 104 12.34 6.25 -13.20
CA ARG A 104 12.58 7.22 -12.12
C ARG A 104 11.84 6.76 -10.88
N GLU A 105 12.34 7.15 -9.71
CA GLU A 105 11.59 7.02 -8.45
C GLU A 105 10.17 7.57 -8.62
N GLY A 106 9.17 6.86 -8.12
CA GLY A 106 7.75 7.21 -8.25
C GLY A 106 7.15 7.01 -9.64
N GLN A 107 7.90 6.48 -10.61
CA GLN A 107 7.33 6.16 -11.92
C GLN A 107 6.43 4.93 -11.83
N LEU A 108 5.25 4.99 -12.48
CA LEU A 108 4.36 3.83 -12.65
C LEU A 108 5.10 2.72 -13.43
N ILE A 109 5.18 1.53 -12.84
CA ILE A 109 5.83 0.36 -13.45
C ILE A 109 4.87 -0.81 -13.70
N GLY A 110 3.72 -0.84 -13.05
CA GLY A 110 2.74 -1.91 -13.20
C GLY A 110 1.55 -1.74 -12.29
N TYR A 111 0.78 -2.81 -12.17
CA TYR A 111 -0.39 -2.86 -11.31
C TYR A 111 -0.35 -4.13 -10.48
N SER A 112 -0.74 -4.04 -9.19
CA SER A 112 -0.85 -5.17 -8.28
C SER A 112 -1.84 -6.22 -8.75
N GLY A 113 -1.64 -7.46 -8.34
CA GLY A 113 -2.44 -8.59 -8.75
C GLY A 113 -2.43 -9.72 -7.74
N ASP A 114 -2.66 -10.93 -8.25
CA ASP A 114 -2.74 -12.18 -7.50
C ASP A 114 -2.10 -13.34 -8.29
N THR A 115 -1.12 -13.04 -9.14
CA THR A 115 -0.42 -14.03 -9.97
C THR A 115 0.65 -14.78 -9.16
N GLY A 116 0.95 -16.02 -9.54
CA GLY A 116 1.95 -16.86 -8.85
C GLY A 116 1.40 -17.59 -7.62
N ASN A 117 2.24 -17.73 -6.58
CA ASN A 117 1.88 -18.44 -5.35
C ASN A 117 1.37 -17.47 -4.28
N VAL A 118 0.08 -17.17 -4.32
CA VAL A 118 -0.58 -16.21 -3.42
C VAL A 118 -1.86 -16.77 -2.82
N PHE A 119 -2.24 -16.29 -1.63
CA PHE A 119 -3.54 -16.55 -0.99
C PHE A 119 -4.52 -15.36 -1.12
N GLY A 120 -4.20 -14.38 -1.94
CA GLY A 120 -5.00 -13.19 -2.17
C GLY A 120 -4.17 -12.05 -2.74
N ALA A 121 -4.84 -11.05 -3.32
CA ALA A 121 -4.19 -9.93 -3.96
C ALA A 121 -3.36 -9.09 -2.98
N HIS A 122 -2.11 -8.84 -3.32
CA HIS A 122 -1.18 -7.98 -2.60
C HIS A 122 0.01 -7.61 -3.50
N LEU A 123 0.87 -6.72 -3.03
CA LEU A 123 2.19 -6.52 -3.62
C LEU A 123 3.24 -7.14 -2.71
N HIS A 124 3.97 -8.13 -3.20
CA HIS A 124 5.17 -8.65 -2.55
C HIS A 124 6.37 -7.80 -2.96
N PHE A 125 7.08 -7.23 -1.99
CA PHE A 125 8.17 -6.30 -2.21
C PHE A 125 9.44 -6.76 -1.50
N GLU A 126 10.54 -6.90 -2.28
CA GLU A 126 11.86 -7.23 -1.76
C GLU A 126 12.85 -6.11 -2.03
N VAL A 127 13.81 -5.98 -1.13
CA VAL A 127 15.07 -5.24 -1.34
C VAL A 127 16.23 -6.24 -1.28
N ARG A 128 17.16 -6.13 -2.20
CA ARG A 128 18.37 -6.97 -2.22
C ARG A 128 19.62 -6.11 -2.32
N LEU A 129 20.60 -6.43 -1.48
CA LEU A 129 21.92 -5.82 -1.47
C LEU A 129 22.97 -6.92 -1.65
N GLY A 130 23.84 -6.79 -2.64
CA GLY A 130 24.81 -7.84 -2.98
C GLY A 130 24.16 -9.20 -3.33
N GLY A 131 22.93 -9.19 -3.87
CA GLY A 131 22.12 -10.38 -4.15
C GLY A 131 21.44 -11.03 -2.95
N VAL A 132 21.69 -10.53 -1.73
CA VAL A 132 21.08 -11.02 -0.49
C VAL A 132 19.83 -10.18 -0.17
N ARG A 133 18.73 -10.84 0.22
CA ARG A 133 17.55 -10.13 0.68
C ARG A 133 17.85 -9.40 1.98
N VAL A 134 17.42 -8.14 2.06
CA VAL A 134 17.52 -7.30 3.26
C VAL A 134 16.12 -6.78 3.63
N ASN A 135 15.91 -6.49 4.90
CA ASN A 135 14.59 -6.12 5.40
C ASN A 135 14.12 -4.78 4.82
N PRO A 136 13.05 -4.77 3.97
CA PRO A 136 12.63 -3.58 3.26
C PRO A 136 12.28 -2.37 4.14
N PRO A 137 11.65 -2.48 5.31
CA PRO A 137 11.42 -1.38 6.23
C PRO A 137 12.66 -0.57 6.64
N ASN A 138 13.86 -1.16 6.53
CA ASN A 138 15.11 -0.42 6.81
C ASN A 138 15.49 0.56 5.67
N TRP A 139 14.83 0.46 4.53
CA TRP A 139 15.10 1.24 3.31
C TRP A 139 13.97 2.20 2.97
N LEU A 140 12.77 1.94 3.47
CA LEU A 140 11.58 2.75 3.30
C LEU A 140 11.48 3.78 4.42
N ASP A 141 10.81 4.91 4.16
CA ASP A 141 10.52 5.83 5.25
C ASP A 141 9.62 5.17 6.32
N SER A 142 9.59 5.76 7.50
CA SER A 142 8.89 5.19 8.65
C SER A 142 7.37 5.44 8.64
N ASP A 143 6.83 6.02 7.57
CA ASP A 143 5.40 6.30 7.42
C ASP A 143 4.65 5.07 6.90
N PHE A 144 4.50 4.08 7.75
CA PHE A 144 3.76 2.87 7.42
C PHE A 144 2.98 2.29 8.60
N TYR A 145 2.03 1.41 8.29
CA TYR A 145 1.15 0.75 9.25
C TYR A 145 1.21 -0.77 9.08
N CYS A 146 1.05 -1.47 10.18
CA CYS A 146 0.91 -2.92 10.19
C CYS A 146 -0.56 -3.29 10.31
N SER A 147 -1.01 -4.26 9.52
CA SER A 147 -2.41 -4.69 9.54
C SER A 147 -2.83 -5.34 10.87
N THR A 148 -1.87 -5.88 11.61
CA THR A 148 -2.08 -6.49 12.93
C THR A 148 -0.86 -6.28 13.82
N SER A 149 -1.04 -6.42 15.15
CA SER A 149 0.07 -6.37 16.11
C SER A 149 1.07 -7.53 15.93
N GLN A 150 0.66 -8.65 15.34
CA GLN A 150 1.54 -9.79 15.05
C GLN A 150 2.50 -9.44 13.90
N VAL A 151 2.03 -8.79 12.84
CA VAL A 151 2.88 -8.34 11.74
C VAL A 151 3.98 -7.43 12.25
N SER A 152 3.65 -6.51 13.16
CA SER A 152 4.62 -5.61 13.79
C SER A 152 5.75 -6.35 14.52
N LYS A 153 5.47 -7.48 15.16
CA LYS A 153 6.47 -8.30 15.84
C LYS A 153 7.44 -9.01 14.89
N HIS A 154 7.00 -9.28 13.67
CA HIS A 154 7.74 -10.07 12.67
C HIS A 154 8.35 -9.23 11.55
N LEU A 155 8.37 -7.89 11.70
CA LEU A 155 9.04 -7.00 10.75
C LEU A 155 10.57 -7.03 10.86
N GLY A 156 11.11 -7.55 11.93
CA GLY A 156 12.53 -7.47 12.26
C GLY A 156 12.85 -6.21 13.08
N VAL A 157 14.00 -5.60 12.88
CA VAL A 157 14.41 -4.40 13.64
C VAL A 157 13.49 -3.24 13.29
N TYR A 158 12.47 -3.08 14.11
CA TYR A 158 11.51 -2.00 14.02
C TYR A 158 11.86 -0.92 15.04
N LYS A 159 12.16 0.29 14.58
CA LYS A 159 12.13 1.48 15.44
C LYS A 159 10.66 1.78 15.71
N SER A 160 10.18 1.50 16.90
CA SER A 160 8.87 1.98 17.31
C SER A 160 8.86 3.50 17.19
N VAL A 161 8.16 4.02 16.20
CA VAL A 161 7.82 5.44 16.18
C VAL A 161 6.83 5.62 17.31
N SER A 162 7.29 6.15 18.43
CA SER A 162 6.39 6.70 19.43
C SER A 162 5.70 7.88 18.76
N VAL A 163 4.46 7.68 18.33
CA VAL A 163 3.61 8.80 17.95
C VAL A 163 3.54 9.69 19.19
N PRO A 164 4.01 10.96 19.12
CA PRO A 164 3.88 11.84 20.26
C PRO A 164 2.40 11.93 20.61
N ALA A 165 2.06 11.71 21.86
CA ALA A 165 0.70 11.89 22.33
C ALA A 165 0.28 13.31 21.95
N SER A 166 -0.48 13.45 20.88
CA SER A 166 -0.95 14.76 20.44
C SER A 166 -1.98 15.23 21.45
N THR A 167 -1.65 16.34 22.11
CA THR A 167 -2.67 17.15 22.79
C THR A 167 -3.80 17.39 21.80
N GLU A 168 -4.97 16.87 22.14
CA GLU A 168 -6.17 16.86 21.29
C GLU A 168 -6.57 18.31 20.91
N LYS A 169 -6.18 18.73 19.72
CA LYS A 169 -6.87 19.81 19.03
C LYS A 169 -7.77 19.14 18.01
N LYS A 170 -9.08 19.20 18.22
CA LYS A 170 -10.05 18.80 17.20
C LYS A 170 -9.85 19.70 15.99
N GLN A 171 -9.30 19.16 14.93
CA GLN A 171 -9.18 19.85 13.64
C GLN A 171 -10.38 19.45 12.79
N VAL A 172 -11.16 20.41 12.35
CA VAL A 172 -12.22 20.18 11.36
C VAL A 172 -11.61 20.48 10.00
N ILE A 173 -11.46 19.46 9.20
CA ILE A 173 -11.02 19.61 7.80
C ILE A 173 -12.27 19.50 6.94
N THR A 174 -12.62 20.58 6.24
CA THR A 174 -13.69 20.57 5.25
C THR A 174 -13.08 20.30 3.89
N VAL A 175 -13.43 19.17 3.29
CA VAL A 175 -13.02 18.82 1.93
C VAL A 175 -14.24 18.98 1.04
N LYS A 176 -14.13 19.79 -0.02
CA LYS A 176 -15.18 19.99 -1.03
C LYS A 176 -14.76 19.30 -2.33
N ASP A 177 -15.76 18.87 -3.10
CA ASP A 177 -15.59 18.35 -4.46
C ASP A 177 -14.66 17.14 -4.59
N ILE A 178 -14.72 16.19 -3.63
CA ILE A 178 -13.92 14.98 -3.67
C ILE A 178 -14.56 13.91 -4.56
N THR A 179 -13.74 13.22 -5.34
CA THR A 179 -14.18 12.06 -6.10
C THR A 179 -14.38 10.84 -5.18
N ARG A 180 -15.09 9.81 -5.67
CA ARG A 180 -15.26 8.55 -4.93
C ARG A 180 -13.92 7.92 -4.54
N GLY A 181 -12.93 7.96 -5.42
CA GLY A 181 -11.60 7.41 -5.15
C GLY A 181 -10.86 8.18 -4.06
N ASP A 182 -10.98 9.50 -4.06
CA ASP A 182 -10.39 10.36 -3.02
C ASP A 182 -11.04 10.13 -1.67
N TYR A 183 -12.36 9.92 -1.65
CA TYR A 183 -13.12 9.58 -0.45
C TYR A 183 -12.66 8.24 0.15
N GLU A 184 -12.58 7.18 -0.66
CA GLU A 184 -12.09 5.88 -0.23
C GLU A 184 -10.66 5.99 0.35
N SER A 185 -9.79 6.77 -0.31
CA SER A 185 -8.43 7.04 0.14
C SER A 185 -8.39 7.81 1.47
N LEU A 186 -9.25 8.83 1.62
CA LEU A 186 -9.33 9.63 2.84
C LEU A 186 -9.84 8.80 4.03
N CYS A 187 -10.91 8.02 3.84
CA CYS A 187 -11.47 7.15 4.89
C CYS A 187 -10.44 6.13 5.37
N GLU A 188 -9.66 5.57 4.45
CA GLU A 188 -8.63 4.61 4.77
C GLU A 188 -7.46 5.25 5.51
N THR A 189 -7.05 6.44 5.12
CA THR A 189 -6.03 7.22 5.82
C THR A 189 -6.45 7.51 7.26
N LEU A 190 -7.71 7.88 7.47
CA LEU A 190 -8.25 8.19 8.80
C LEU A 190 -8.34 6.94 9.70
N VAL A 191 -8.75 5.80 9.15
CA VAL A 191 -8.75 4.50 9.87
C VAL A 191 -7.34 4.09 10.27
N ILE A 192 -6.37 4.34 9.41
CA ILE A 192 -4.96 4.05 9.63
C ILE A 192 -4.38 4.88 10.78
N MET A 193 -4.75 6.13 10.91
CA MET A 193 -4.23 7.01 11.96
C MET A 193 -4.74 6.66 13.37
N GLY A 194 -5.55 5.59 13.53
CA GLY A 194 -6.11 5.17 14.83
C GLY A 194 -6.95 6.25 15.51
N LYS A 195 -7.35 7.27 14.74
CA LYS A 195 -8.18 8.37 15.25
C LYS A 195 -9.63 8.07 14.95
N THR A 196 -10.45 8.09 15.96
CA THR A 196 -11.90 8.16 15.79
C THR A 196 -12.23 9.52 15.16
N CYS A 197 -12.31 9.54 13.84
CA CYS A 197 -12.82 10.70 13.13
C CYS A 197 -14.33 10.59 13.02
N LYS A 198 -15.02 11.61 13.49
CA LYS A 198 -16.41 11.83 13.10
C LYS A 198 -16.36 12.54 11.74
N VAL A 199 -16.47 11.78 10.67
CA VAL A 199 -16.59 12.36 9.33
C VAL A 199 -18.05 12.68 9.11
N THR A 200 -18.37 13.94 8.97
CA THR A 200 -19.71 14.38 8.61
C THR A 200 -19.68 14.74 7.14
N PHE A 201 -20.39 13.99 6.31
CA PHE A 201 -20.61 14.35 4.92
C PHE A 201 -21.86 15.17 4.81
N THR A 202 -21.77 16.28 4.12
CA THR A 202 -22.93 16.97 3.59
C THR A 202 -22.97 16.69 2.11
N ILE A 203 -23.93 15.91 1.67
CA ILE A 203 -24.20 15.71 0.24
C ILE A 203 -25.25 16.74 -0.12
N GLU A 204 -24.85 17.76 -0.84
CA GLU A 204 -25.79 18.67 -1.47
C GLU A 204 -26.26 18.02 -2.77
N THR A 205 -27.48 17.54 -2.79
CA THR A 205 -28.12 16.95 -3.98
C THR A 205 -29.34 17.78 -4.33
N GLU A 206 -29.77 17.71 -5.59
CA GLU A 206 -31.14 18.01 -5.96
C GLU A 206 -32.09 17.21 -5.02
N PRO A 207 -33.32 17.68 -4.78
CA PRO A 207 -34.28 16.98 -3.91
C PRO A 207 -34.41 15.51 -4.36
N LEU A 208 -34.07 14.58 -3.46
CA LEU A 208 -34.15 13.15 -3.73
C LEU A 208 -35.55 12.64 -3.44
N THR A 209 -36.03 11.71 -4.25
CA THR A 209 -37.21 10.91 -3.95
C THR A 209 -36.89 9.95 -2.78
N GLN A 210 -37.95 9.47 -2.10
CA GLN A 210 -37.78 8.47 -1.03
C GLN A 210 -37.05 7.21 -1.52
N GLU A 211 -37.35 6.77 -2.74
CA GLU A 211 -36.73 5.59 -3.35
C GLU A 211 -35.21 5.78 -3.60
N GLU A 212 -34.81 6.95 -4.03
CA GLU A 212 -33.38 7.28 -4.24
C GLU A 212 -32.64 7.40 -2.89
N SER A 213 -33.26 7.98 -1.90
CA SER A 213 -32.74 8.06 -0.53
C SER A 213 -32.53 6.66 0.07
N ASP A 214 -33.51 5.76 -0.11
CA ASP A 214 -33.43 4.38 0.39
C ASP A 214 -32.30 3.60 -0.33
N LYS A 215 -32.12 3.82 -1.63
CA LYS A 215 -31.00 3.22 -2.38
C LYS A 215 -29.63 3.68 -1.86
N ILE A 216 -29.49 4.96 -1.56
CA ILE A 216 -28.26 5.52 -0.97
C ILE A 216 -28.02 4.92 0.41
N TYR A 217 -29.06 4.85 1.26
CA TYR A 217 -28.99 4.25 2.58
C TYR A 217 -28.54 2.78 2.53
N LEU A 218 -29.17 1.98 1.68
CA LEU A 218 -28.82 0.57 1.47
C LEU A 218 -27.37 0.42 1.00
N LYS A 219 -26.89 1.30 0.13
CA LYS A 219 -25.53 1.29 -0.35
C LYS A 219 -24.55 1.64 0.75
N CYS A 220 -24.80 2.66 1.52
CA CYS A 220 -23.96 3.03 2.67
C CYS A 220 -23.92 1.92 3.72
N SER A 221 -25.03 1.25 3.97
CA SER A 221 -25.15 0.10 4.86
C SER A 221 -24.31 -1.09 4.36
N SER A 222 -24.38 -1.40 3.05
CA SER A 222 -23.62 -2.49 2.45
C SER A 222 -22.10 -2.28 2.48
N LEU A 223 -21.65 -1.04 2.61
CA LEU A 223 -20.24 -0.66 2.69
C LEU A 223 -19.71 -0.61 4.13
N ASN A 224 -20.50 -1.04 5.12
CA ASN A 224 -20.16 -1.00 6.55
C ASN A 224 -19.79 0.42 7.06
N LEU A 225 -20.29 1.46 6.39
CA LEU A 225 -20.06 2.85 6.77
C LEU A 225 -20.93 3.29 7.96
N LEU A 226 -21.86 2.43 8.39
CA LEU A 226 -22.87 2.72 9.41
C LEU A 226 -22.56 2.02 10.74
N ASN A 227 -21.32 2.02 11.22
CA ASN A 227 -21.01 1.50 12.55
C ASN A 227 -21.58 2.41 13.65
N GLY A 228 -22.81 2.12 14.03
CA GLY A 228 -23.31 2.26 15.40
C GLY A 228 -23.86 3.61 15.84
N ASN A 229 -23.63 4.74 15.17
CA ASN A 229 -24.17 6.03 15.56
C ASN A 229 -24.57 6.89 14.36
N TYR A 230 -25.62 6.47 13.70
CA TYR A 230 -26.21 7.22 12.61
C TYR A 230 -27.48 7.92 13.08
N SER A 231 -27.51 9.23 12.99
CA SER A 231 -28.76 10.02 13.07
C SER A 231 -28.94 10.77 11.76
N SER A 232 -29.91 10.38 10.96
CA SER A 232 -30.38 11.20 9.85
C SER A 232 -31.22 12.35 10.40
N ARG A 233 -30.84 13.56 10.14
CA ARG A 233 -31.70 14.73 10.36
C ARG A 233 -32.14 15.23 8.99
N TRP A 234 -33.43 15.13 8.76
CA TRP A 234 -34.06 15.78 7.61
C TRP A 234 -34.35 17.22 8.03
N GLU A 235 -33.75 18.18 7.37
CA GLU A 235 -34.22 19.57 7.42
C GLU A 235 -35.09 19.78 6.19
N VAL A 236 -36.39 19.97 6.42
CA VAL A 236 -37.32 20.37 5.38
C VAL A 236 -37.24 21.90 5.31
N SER A 237 -36.74 22.43 4.20
CA SER A 237 -36.81 23.84 3.88
C SER A 237 -38.17 24.20 3.33
#